data_fc47f51f1d758502e00eef32614a15dc
#
_entry.id   fc47f51f1d758502e00eef32614a15dc
#
_cell.length_a   1.000
_cell.length_b   1.000
_cell.length_c   1.000
_cell.angle_alpha   90.00
_cell.angle_beta   90.00
_cell.angle_gamma   90.00
#
_symmetry.space_group_name_H-M   'P 1'
#
loop_
_entity.id
_entity.type
_entity.pdbx_description
1 polymer ?
#
loop_
_entity_poly.entity_id
_entity_poly.type
_entity_poly.pdbx_seq_one_letter_code
_entity_poly.pdbx_strand_id
1 'polypeptide(L)'
;RAIFVSPRDTVREAGMAMLEGRKAVVVVDRGKLVGIFTPKDILCRVLSLNLSPDQTLVRDVMTPNPDTVAPETLVLDALHQMHEYRYLHLPVVDSRGHVLGLVDVMEIIHATIGKEGSTAWEALF
;
A
#
# COMPACT_ATOMS: atom_id res chain seq x y z
N ARG A 1 -1.97 -4.57 -9.27
CA ARG A 1 -3.07 -3.64 -9.26
C ARG A 1 -3.50 -3.35 -7.84
N ALA A 2 -3.80 -2.11 -7.53
CA ALA A 2 -4.12 -1.72 -6.17
C ALA A 2 -5.52 -2.21 -5.79
N ILE A 3 -5.66 -2.59 -4.53
CA ILE A 3 -6.95 -2.98 -3.97
C ILE A 3 -7.34 -1.90 -2.98
N PHE A 4 -8.54 -1.38 -3.13
CA PHE A 4 -9.03 -0.27 -2.34
C PHE A 4 -10.02 -0.76 -1.29
N VAL A 5 -9.89 -0.24 -0.07
CA VAL A 5 -10.86 -0.50 0.99
C VAL A 5 -11.22 0.84 1.63
N SER A 6 -12.33 0.85 2.32
CA SER A 6 -12.81 2.04 3.03
C SER A 6 -12.30 2.03 4.46
N PRO A 7 -12.05 3.20 5.06
CA PRO A 7 -11.68 3.24 6.48
C PRO A 7 -12.79 2.67 7.37
N ARG A 8 -14.01 2.60 6.86
CA ARG A 8 -15.13 2.07 7.63
C ARG A 8 -15.31 0.57 7.45
N ASP A 9 -14.52 -0.07 6.58
CA ASP A 9 -14.55 -1.51 6.46
C ASP A 9 -13.97 -2.15 7.71
N THR A 10 -14.39 -3.38 7.99
CA THR A 10 -13.82 -4.14 9.10
C THR A 10 -12.48 -4.73 8.67
N VAL A 11 -11.69 -5.11 9.67
CA VAL A 11 -10.43 -5.80 9.40
C VAL A 11 -10.69 -7.09 8.64
N ARG A 12 -11.81 -7.79 8.93
CA ARG A 12 -12.13 -9.01 8.20
C ARG A 12 -12.32 -8.72 6.70
N GLU A 13 -13.08 -7.67 6.40
CA GLU A 13 -13.32 -7.33 4.99
C GLU A 13 -12.02 -6.98 4.28
N ALA A 14 -11.17 -6.18 4.93
CA ALA A 14 -9.90 -5.82 4.33
C ALA A 14 -8.97 -7.03 4.22
N GLY A 15 -8.98 -7.89 5.22
CA GLY A 15 -8.16 -9.10 5.18
C GLY A 15 -8.57 -10.03 4.05
N MET A 16 -9.86 -10.16 3.80
CA MET A 16 -10.31 -10.97 2.68
C MET A 16 -9.85 -10.38 1.35
N ALA A 17 -9.88 -9.05 1.23
CA ALA A 17 -9.37 -8.40 0.03
C ALA A 17 -7.87 -8.64 -0.16
N MET A 18 -7.11 -8.64 0.95
CA MET A 18 -5.69 -8.94 0.88
C MET A 18 -5.43 -10.36 0.40
N LEU A 19 -6.22 -11.31 0.87
CA LEU A 19 -6.05 -12.70 0.45
C LEU A 19 -6.23 -12.85 -1.04
N GLU A 20 -7.20 -12.14 -1.58
CA GLU A 20 -7.46 -12.17 -3.00
C GLU A 20 -6.28 -11.63 -3.80
N GLY A 21 -5.76 -10.48 -3.41
CA GLY A 21 -4.68 -9.82 -4.13
C GLY A 21 -3.30 -10.18 -3.65
N ARG A 22 -3.21 -10.84 -2.51
CA ARG A 22 -1.96 -11.26 -1.89
C ARG A 22 -1.02 -10.12 -1.60
N LYS A 23 -1.56 -8.97 -1.20
CA LYS A 23 -0.72 -7.83 -0.90
C LYS A 23 -1.48 -6.84 -0.05
N ALA A 24 -0.80 -5.77 0.32
CA ALA A 24 -1.37 -4.68 1.06
C ALA A 24 -2.52 -4.03 0.30
N VAL A 25 -3.36 -3.32 1.02
CA VAL A 25 -4.47 -2.58 0.41
C VAL A 25 -4.33 -1.11 0.73
N VAL A 26 -4.86 -0.27 -0.15
CA VAL A 26 -4.90 1.17 0.09
C VAL A 26 -6.25 1.53 0.67
N VAL A 27 -6.23 2.43 1.65
CA VAL A 27 -7.45 2.87 2.32
C VAL A 27 -7.82 4.23 1.76
N VAL A 28 -8.99 4.29 1.14
CA VAL A 28 -9.43 5.48 0.42
C VAL A 28 -10.78 5.92 0.97
N ASP A 29 -10.92 7.20 1.23
CA ASP A 29 -12.17 7.78 1.70
C ASP A 29 -12.54 8.93 0.77
N ARG A 30 -13.70 8.79 0.13
CA ARG A 30 -14.20 9.82 -0.78
C ARG A 30 -13.19 10.17 -1.86
N GLY A 31 -12.54 9.15 -2.41
CA GLY A 31 -11.58 9.33 -3.47
C GLY A 31 -10.19 9.75 -3.03
N LYS A 32 -9.96 9.94 -1.74
CA LYS A 32 -8.67 10.39 -1.23
C LYS A 32 -7.99 9.30 -0.45
N LEU A 33 -6.69 9.21 -0.62
CA LEU A 33 -5.88 8.27 0.14
C LEU A 33 -5.83 8.71 1.59
N VAL A 34 -6.21 7.83 2.51
CA VAL A 34 -6.14 8.13 3.93
C VAL A 34 -5.24 7.17 4.69
N GLY A 35 -4.90 6.02 4.12
CA GLY A 35 -4.04 5.09 4.81
C GLY A 35 -3.61 3.93 3.95
N ILE A 36 -2.79 3.09 4.55
CA ILE A 36 -2.38 1.83 3.94
C ILE A 36 -2.54 0.75 5.01
N PHE A 37 -2.95 -0.43 4.61
CA PHE A 37 -3.20 -1.51 5.55
C PHE A 37 -2.52 -2.77 5.02
N THR A 38 -1.67 -3.36 5.85
CA THR A 38 -0.78 -4.43 5.42
C THR A 38 -0.98 -5.65 6.30
N PRO A 39 -0.50 -6.81 5.86
CA PRO A 39 -0.51 -7.98 6.74
C PRO A 39 0.21 -7.75 8.05
N LYS A 40 1.27 -6.93 8.05
CA LYS A 40 1.96 -6.61 9.28
C LYS A 40 1.06 -5.85 10.24
N ASP A 41 0.23 -4.95 9.72
CA ASP A 41 -0.74 -4.23 10.56
C ASP A 41 -1.72 -5.20 11.20
N ILE A 42 -2.20 -6.18 10.44
CA ILE A 42 -3.12 -7.17 11.01
C ILE A 42 -2.43 -7.94 12.11
N LEU A 43 -1.21 -8.39 11.87
CA LEU A 43 -0.47 -9.15 12.88
C LEU A 43 -0.20 -8.32 14.13
N CYS A 44 0.31 -7.11 13.95
CA CYS A 44 0.82 -6.33 15.07
C CYS A 44 -0.22 -5.50 15.78
N ARG A 45 -1.27 -5.09 15.08
CA ARG A 45 -2.25 -4.17 15.64
C ARG A 45 -3.61 -4.78 15.87
N VAL A 46 -3.82 -6.00 15.42
CA VAL A 46 -5.09 -6.68 15.58
C VAL A 46 -4.89 -7.99 16.31
N LEU A 47 -4.19 -8.94 15.68
CA LEU A 47 -4.09 -10.28 16.20
C LEU A 47 -3.27 -10.34 17.48
N SER A 48 -2.13 -9.65 17.53
CA SER A 48 -1.29 -9.70 18.72
C SER A 48 -1.95 -9.00 19.90
N LEU A 49 -2.92 -8.13 19.66
CA LEU A 49 -3.64 -7.43 20.73
C LEU A 49 -4.99 -8.08 21.01
N ASN A 50 -5.27 -9.21 20.39
CA ASN A 50 -6.54 -9.93 20.57
C ASN A 50 -7.77 -9.12 20.21
N LEU A 51 -7.63 -8.22 19.24
CA LEU A 51 -8.79 -7.49 18.74
C LEU A 51 -9.57 -8.37 17.77
N SER A 52 -10.87 -8.19 17.74
CA SER A 52 -11.73 -8.98 16.86
C SER A 52 -11.70 -8.40 15.45
N PRO A 53 -11.34 -9.19 14.44
CA PRO A 53 -11.40 -8.68 13.06
C PRO A 53 -12.80 -8.26 12.62
N ASP A 54 -13.83 -8.83 13.23
CA ASP A 54 -15.21 -8.49 12.88
C ASP A 54 -15.67 -7.20 13.53
N GLN A 55 -15.03 -6.79 14.63
CA GLN A 55 -15.45 -5.63 15.38
C GLN A 55 -14.52 -4.44 15.23
N THR A 56 -13.36 -4.64 14.62
CA THR A 56 -12.35 -3.59 14.49
C THR A 56 -12.42 -2.99 13.10
N LEU A 57 -12.42 -1.68 13.03
CA LEU A 57 -12.46 -0.97 11.75
C LEU A 57 -11.05 -0.70 11.26
N VAL A 58 -10.90 -0.71 9.95
CA VAL A 58 -9.61 -0.45 9.31
C VAL A 58 -9.02 0.88 9.76
N ARG A 59 -9.85 1.92 9.88
CA ARG A 59 -9.36 3.25 10.26
C ARG A 59 -8.66 3.27 11.62
N ASP A 60 -8.97 2.31 12.48
CA ASP A 60 -8.40 2.31 13.83
C ASP A 60 -7.06 1.59 13.90
N VAL A 61 -6.71 0.82 12.87
CA VAL A 61 -5.50 0.00 12.90
C VAL A 61 -4.64 0.15 11.66
N MET A 62 -5.06 0.92 10.68
CA MET A 62 -4.26 1.17 9.49
C MET A 62 -3.08 2.08 9.82
N THR A 63 -2.13 2.16 8.88
CA THR A 63 -1.11 3.19 8.94
C THR A 63 -1.67 4.41 8.23
N PRO A 64 -1.89 5.53 8.95
CA PRO A 64 -2.53 6.70 8.34
C PRO A 64 -1.52 7.54 7.59
N ASN A 65 -2.00 8.32 6.65
CA ASN A 65 -1.23 9.33 5.94
C ASN A 65 0.11 8.79 5.41
N PRO A 66 0.08 7.74 4.60
CA PRO A 66 1.34 7.17 4.11
C PRO A 66 2.01 8.13 3.15
N ASP A 67 3.33 8.04 3.07
CA ASP A 67 4.05 8.77 2.05
C ASP A 67 3.70 8.20 0.70
N THR A 68 3.77 9.05 -0.33
CA THR A 68 3.37 8.67 -1.68
C THR A 68 4.44 9.09 -2.66
N VAL A 69 4.32 8.58 -3.87
CA VAL A 69 5.15 9.03 -4.99
C VAL A 69 4.23 9.39 -6.14
N ALA A 70 4.76 10.17 -7.06
CA ALA A 70 4.04 10.56 -8.27
C ALA A 70 4.43 9.63 -9.41
N PRO A 71 3.61 9.56 -10.47
CA PRO A 71 3.97 8.74 -11.62
C PRO A 71 5.30 9.14 -12.23
N GLU A 72 5.70 10.41 -12.06
CA GLU A 72 6.96 10.91 -12.62
C GLU A 72 8.16 10.62 -11.74
N THR A 73 7.96 10.14 -10.53
CA THR A 73 9.06 9.86 -9.61
C THR A 73 9.94 8.77 -10.20
N LEU A 74 11.26 9.01 -10.20
CA LEU A 74 12.19 8.01 -10.71
C LEU A 74 12.21 6.80 -9.78
N VAL A 75 12.37 5.64 -10.39
CA VAL A 75 12.39 4.40 -9.61
C VAL A 75 13.50 4.45 -8.55
N LEU A 76 14.66 4.98 -8.90
CA LEU A 76 15.76 5.06 -7.96
C LEU A 76 15.42 5.95 -6.76
N ASP A 77 14.72 7.05 -6.99
CA ASP A 77 14.30 7.93 -5.91
C ASP A 77 13.31 7.24 -5.01
N ALA A 78 12.40 6.47 -5.57
CA ALA A 78 11.45 5.71 -4.77
C ALA A 78 12.17 4.65 -3.93
N LEU A 79 13.17 3.99 -4.50
CA LEU A 79 13.96 3.02 -3.74
C LEU A 79 14.67 3.68 -2.57
N HIS A 80 15.25 4.86 -2.80
CA HIS A 80 15.91 5.60 -1.72
C HIS A 80 14.91 5.95 -0.63
N GLN A 81 13.71 6.37 -1.00
CA GLN A 81 12.69 6.71 -0.03
C GLN A 81 12.28 5.49 0.79
N MET A 82 12.09 4.37 0.13
CA MET A 82 11.75 3.14 0.82
C MET A 82 12.84 2.71 1.79
N HIS A 83 14.09 2.84 1.38
CA HIS A 83 15.23 2.48 2.22
C HIS A 83 15.35 3.42 3.41
N GLU A 84 15.25 4.71 3.17
CA GLU A 84 15.45 5.71 4.21
C GLU A 84 14.37 5.61 5.29
N TYR A 85 13.12 5.44 4.89
CA TYR A 85 12.00 5.44 5.82
C TYR A 85 11.47 4.05 6.13
N ARG A 86 12.10 3.02 5.56
CA ARG A 86 11.78 1.61 5.83
C ARG A 86 10.38 1.22 5.43
N TYR A 87 9.90 1.78 4.34
CA TYR A 87 8.62 1.37 3.78
C TYR A 87 8.83 0.20 2.84
N LEU A 88 7.87 -0.69 2.80
CA LEU A 88 7.86 -1.76 1.83
C LEU A 88 6.81 -1.53 0.75
N HIS A 89 5.98 -0.52 0.92
CA HIS A 89 4.90 -0.21 -0.02
C HIS A 89 4.80 1.30 -0.18
N LEU A 90 4.59 1.76 -1.40
CA LEU A 90 4.39 3.18 -1.68
C LEU A 90 3.20 3.35 -2.61
N PRO A 91 2.17 4.07 -2.18
CA PRO A 91 1.09 4.43 -3.11
C PRO A 91 1.59 5.43 -4.14
N VAL A 92 1.11 5.29 -5.36
CA VAL A 92 1.39 6.24 -6.43
C VAL A 92 0.11 7.04 -6.63
N VAL A 93 0.24 8.37 -6.52
CA VAL A 93 -0.93 9.24 -6.64
C VAL A 93 -0.67 10.28 -7.72
N ASP A 94 -1.76 10.76 -8.33
CA ASP A 94 -1.65 11.80 -9.35
C ASP A 94 -1.67 13.17 -8.68
N SER A 95 -1.65 14.22 -9.49
CA SER A 95 -1.59 15.58 -8.96
C SER A 95 -2.83 15.97 -8.17
N ARG A 96 -3.91 15.24 -8.31
CA ARG A 96 -5.14 15.50 -7.57
C ARG A 96 -5.26 14.67 -6.31
N GLY A 97 -4.27 13.82 -6.05
CA GLY A 97 -4.30 12.95 -4.88
C GLY A 97 -5.03 11.65 -5.08
N HIS A 98 -5.40 11.32 -6.30
CA HIS A 98 -6.06 10.04 -6.59
C HIS A 98 -5.03 8.94 -6.71
N VAL A 99 -5.34 7.77 -6.14
CA VAL A 99 -4.41 6.65 -6.15
C VAL A 99 -4.43 6.00 -7.52
N LEU A 100 -3.25 5.90 -8.13
CA LEU A 100 -3.08 5.22 -9.40
C LEU A 100 -2.63 3.78 -9.22
N GLY A 101 -1.94 3.50 -8.13
CA GLY A 101 -1.46 2.16 -7.88
C GLY A 101 -0.74 2.08 -6.55
N LEU A 102 -0.34 0.87 -6.20
CA LEU A 102 0.45 0.61 -5.00
C LEU A 102 1.64 -0.24 -5.42
N VAL A 103 2.82 0.26 -5.16
CA VAL A 103 4.05 -0.43 -5.55
C VAL A 103 4.68 -1.02 -4.30
N ASP A 104 5.03 -2.30 -4.33
CA ASP A 104 5.79 -2.86 -3.24
C ASP A 104 7.25 -3.01 -3.64
N VAL A 105 8.09 -3.21 -2.62
CA VAL A 105 9.53 -3.22 -2.85
C VAL A 105 9.95 -4.36 -3.77
N MET A 106 9.24 -5.48 -3.72
CA MET A 106 9.60 -6.62 -4.57
C MET A 106 9.35 -6.32 -6.05
N GLU A 107 8.29 -5.56 -6.34
CA GLU A 107 8.02 -5.15 -7.71
C GLU A 107 9.14 -4.26 -8.24
N ILE A 108 9.60 -3.35 -7.40
CA ILE A 108 10.69 -2.45 -7.82
C ILE A 108 11.98 -3.23 -8.00
N ILE A 109 12.29 -4.14 -7.07
CA ILE A 109 13.49 -4.95 -7.17
C ILE A 109 13.46 -5.78 -8.45
N HIS A 110 12.31 -6.39 -8.72
CA HIS A 110 12.16 -7.18 -9.92
C HIS A 110 12.39 -6.34 -11.17
N ALA A 111 11.82 -5.15 -11.22
CA ALA A 111 11.98 -4.27 -12.36
C ALA A 111 13.42 -3.79 -12.52
N THR A 112 14.11 -3.57 -11.39
CA THR A 112 15.46 -3.06 -11.41
C THR A 112 16.50 -4.11 -11.77
N ILE A 113 16.36 -5.31 -11.19
CA ILE A 113 17.30 -6.40 -11.43
C ILE A 113 16.92 -7.17 -12.68
N GLY A 114 15.68 -7.07 -13.09
CA GLY A 114 15.21 -7.73 -14.27
C GLY A 114 15.96 -7.26 -15.48
N LYS A 115 15.77 -7.93 -16.58
CA LYS A 115 16.63 -7.76 -17.72
C LYS A 115 16.67 -6.34 -18.26
N GLU A 116 15.63 -5.59 -18.11
CA GLU A 116 15.61 -4.28 -18.70
C GLU A 116 16.20 -3.22 -17.81
N GLY A 117 16.20 -3.44 -16.55
CA GLY A 117 16.86 -2.53 -15.63
C GLY A 117 16.17 -1.24 -15.36
N SER A 118 15.85 -0.51 -16.32
CA SER A 118 15.44 0.84 -16.08
C SER A 118 13.99 1.03 -16.32
N THR A 119 13.17 0.41 -15.95
CA THR A 119 11.85 0.52 -16.40
C THR A 119 11.11 1.70 -15.95
N ALA A 120 10.19 2.06 -16.72
CA ALA A 120 9.26 3.06 -16.34
C ALA A 120 8.21 2.48 -15.42
N TRP A 121 7.62 3.34 -14.65
CA TRP A 121 6.57 2.95 -13.74
C TRP A 121 5.42 2.23 -14.43
N GLU A 122 5.17 2.56 -15.69
CA GLU A 122 4.06 1.94 -16.41
C GLU A 122 4.13 0.44 -16.42
N ALA A 123 5.34 -0.12 -16.39
CA ALA A 123 5.47 -1.56 -16.38
C ALA A 123 5.02 -2.20 -15.09
N LEU A 124 4.83 -1.41 -14.04
CA LEU A 124 4.47 -1.93 -12.73
C LEU A 124 2.98 -1.80 -12.44
N PHE A 125 2.24 -1.11 -13.26
CA PHE A 125 0.83 -0.88 -12.98
C PHE A 125 -0.10 -1.71 -13.84
#